data_7e5f960069615f17ce58f24258afa1a5
#
_entry.id   7e5f960069615f17ce58f24258afa1a5
#
_cell.length_a   1.000
_cell.length_b   1.000
_cell.length_c   1.000
_cell.angle_alpha   90.00
_cell.angle_beta   90.00
_cell.angle_gamma   90.00
#
_symmetry.space_group_name_H-M   'P 1'
#
loop_
_entity.id
_entity.type
_entity.pdbx_description
1 polymer ?
#
loop_
_entity_poly.entity_id
_entity_poly.type
_entity_poly.pdbx_seq_one_letter_code
_entity_poly.pdbx_strand_id
1 'polypeptide(L)'
;RYAVDLVAEHGESTPIQWVHRDRRYGEKLATPDTSIADLIGEVDPIKVAEGRYLSDELTLHYGLVPRTNRGVFAINELPDLAERIQVGLLNVLEERDVQIRGYKIRLPLDVMLLASANPEDYTNRGRLITPLKDRFGSQIRTHYPLEIATEVGIMKQEANSLNVTTPEGDITVTVPEYLGEVVATFSHLARASNQVNQ
;
A
#
# COMPACT_ATOMS: atom_id res chain seq x y z
N ARG A 1 11.26 18.26 -19.91
CA ARG A 1 11.74 19.37 -20.73
C ARG A 1 11.28 20.69 -20.14
N TYR A 2 10.00 20.95 -19.99
CA TYR A 2 9.42 22.17 -19.42
C TYR A 2 10.02 22.56 -18.04
N ALA A 3 10.17 21.62 -17.11
CA ALA A 3 10.75 21.89 -15.80
C ALA A 3 12.24 22.29 -15.88
N VAL A 4 12.99 21.72 -16.82
CA VAL A 4 14.40 22.04 -17.06
C VAL A 4 14.54 23.47 -17.57
N ASP A 5 13.67 23.84 -18.51
CA ASP A 5 13.65 25.18 -19.09
C ASP A 5 13.31 26.24 -18.02
N LEU A 6 12.33 25.93 -17.13
CA LEU A 6 11.93 26.78 -16.00
C LEU A 6 13.08 26.97 -14.97
N VAL A 7 13.80 25.90 -14.63
CA VAL A 7 14.95 25.96 -13.73
C VAL A 7 16.09 26.77 -14.36
N ALA A 8 16.32 26.61 -15.66
CA ALA A 8 17.34 27.37 -16.37
C ALA A 8 17.02 28.89 -16.42
N GLU A 9 15.73 29.25 -16.50
CA GLU A 9 15.28 30.63 -16.54
C GLU A 9 15.26 31.31 -15.19
N HIS A 10 14.80 30.60 -14.13
CA HIS A 10 14.54 31.21 -12.82
C HIS A 10 15.56 30.81 -11.74
N GLY A 11 16.42 29.82 -11.98
CA GLY A 11 17.43 29.35 -11.02
C GLY A 11 16.80 28.99 -9.67
N GLU A 12 17.34 29.54 -8.59
CA GLU A 12 16.87 29.31 -7.21
C GLU A 12 15.47 29.90 -6.94
N SER A 13 15.01 30.82 -7.78
CA SER A 13 13.68 31.44 -7.68
C SER A 13 12.61 30.67 -8.46
N THR A 14 12.94 29.48 -8.95
CA THR A 14 11.98 28.64 -9.67
C THR A 14 10.74 28.36 -8.82
N PRO A 15 9.53 28.65 -9.32
CA PRO A 15 8.31 28.39 -8.56
C PRO A 15 8.13 26.89 -8.34
N ILE A 16 7.96 26.49 -7.09
CA ILE A 16 7.71 25.11 -6.68
C ILE A 16 6.29 24.98 -6.10
N GLN A 17 5.65 23.85 -6.37
CA GLN A 17 4.40 23.47 -5.77
C GLN A 17 4.61 22.26 -4.85
N TRP A 18 4.24 22.42 -3.59
CA TRP A 18 4.24 21.31 -2.66
C TRP A 18 3.03 20.41 -2.92
N VAL A 19 3.31 19.13 -3.16
CA VAL A 19 2.27 18.13 -3.36
C VAL A 19 2.04 17.40 -2.03
N HIS A 20 0.82 17.53 -1.49
CA HIS A 20 0.45 16.86 -0.25
C HIS A 20 0.54 15.33 -0.40
N ARG A 21 0.86 14.63 0.71
CA ARG A 21 1.01 13.17 0.74
C ARG A 21 -0.19 12.42 0.16
N ASP A 22 -1.41 12.89 0.39
CA ASP A 22 -2.65 12.25 -0.07
C ASP A 22 -2.77 12.16 -1.60
N ARG A 23 -1.98 12.97 -2.33
CA ARG A 23 -1.87 12.87 -3.78
C ARG A 23 -0.75 11.95 -4.25
N ARG A 24 0.07 11.46 -3.31
CA ARG A 24 1.24 10.62 -3.59
C ARG A 24 1.19 9.27 -2.88
N TYR A 25 0.15 9.02 -2.14
CA TYR A 25 -0.09 7.74 -1.48
C TYR A 25 -1.44 7.21 -1.88
N GLY A 26 -1.48 5.98 -2.28
CA GLY A 26 -2.71 5.22 -2.53
C GLY A 26 -2.60 3.85 -1.89
N GLU A 27 -3.71 3.34 -1.42
CA GLU A 27 -3.77 1.99 -0.87
C GLU A 27 -5.01 1.25 -1.36
N LYS A 28 -4.91 -0.05 -1.40
CA LYS A 28 -6.01 -0.95 -1.72
C LYS A 28 -5.86 -2.23 -0.91
N LEU A 29 -6.93 -2.62 -0.23
CA LEU A 29 -7.07 -3.99 0.25
C LEU A 29 -7.43 -4.87 -0.95
N ALA A 30 -6.62 -5.87 -1.21
CA ALA A 30 -6.90 -6.86 -2.24
C ALA A 30 -8.09 -7.72 -1.81
N THR A 31 -9.00 -7.94 -2.74
CA THR A 31 -10.17 -8.79 -2.58
C THR A 31 -10.38 -9.58 -3.88
N PRO A 32 -11.03 -10.76 -3.86
CA PRO A 32 -11.24 -11.55 -5.06
C PRO A 32 -12.05 -10.84 -6.16
N ASP A 33 -12.85 -9.85 -5.80
CA ASP A 33 -13.66 -9.02 -6.70
C ASP A 33 -12.92 -7.77 -7.20
N THR A 34 -11.71 -7.49 -6.70
CA THR A 34 -10.88 -6.39 -7.22
C THR A 34 -10.69 -6.53 -8.72
N SER A 35 -10.99 -5.48 -9.47
CA SER A 35 -10.88 -5.48 -10.93
C SER A 35 -9.57 -4.87 -11.43
N ILE A 36 -9.20 -5.21 -12.67
CA ILE A 36 -8.05 -4.57 -13.33
C ILE A 36 -8.33 -3.07 -13.59
N ALA A 37 -9.59 -2.71 -13.79
CA ALA A 37 -10.03 -1.33 -13.99
C ALA A 37 -9.78 -0.48 -12.74
N ASP A 38 -10.02 -1.03 -11.54
CA ASP A 38 -9.75 -0.34 -10.27
C ASP A 38 -8.26 -0.01 -10.12
N LEU A 39 -7.39 -0.93 -10.49
CA LEU A 39 -5.95 -0.80 -10.28
C LEU A 39 -5.27 -0.02 -11.41
N ILE A 40 -5.58 -0.35 -12.64
CA ILE A 40 -4.89 0.17 -13.82
C ILE A 40 -5.72 1.24 -14.51
N GLY A 41 -7.01 0.96 -14.69
CA GLY A 41 -7.94 1.84 -15.37
C GLY A 41 -8.62 1.18 -16.54
N GLU A 42 -9.56 1.89 -17.11
CA GLU A 42 -10.34 1.47 -18.25
C GLU A 42 -10.71 2.67 -19.14
N VAL A 43 -11.29 2.36 -20.27
CA VAL A 43 -11.86 3.36 -21.15
C VAL A 43 -13.26 3.71 -20.67
N ASP A 44 -13.55 4.99 -20.57
CA ASP A 44 -14.86 5.50 -20.20
C ASP A 44 -15.86 5.25 -21.34
N PRO A 45 -16.80 4.30 -21.20
CA PRO A 45 -17.73 3.94 -22.25
C PRO A 45 -18.69 5.09 -22.61
N ILE A 46 -18.94 5.99 -21.65
CA ILE A 46 -19.85 7.13 -21.87
C ILE A 46 -19.21 8.12 -22.83
N LYS A 47 -17.95 8.45 -22.62
CA LYS A 47 -17.22 9.38 -23.49
C LYS A 47 -17.03 8.83 -24.91
N VAL A 48 -16.88 7.50 -25.03
CA VAL A 48 -16.86 6.83 -26.33
C VAL A 48 -18.22 6.93 -27.03
N ALA A 49 -19.31 6.73 -26.29
CA ALA A 49 -20.66 6.85 -26.82
C ALA A 49 -21.01 8.29 -27.25
N GLU A 50 -20.39 9.30 -26.65
CA GLU A 50 -20.49 10.71 -27.04
C GLU A 50 -19.72 11.06 -28.33
N GLY A 51 -19.08 10.06 -28.97
CA GLY A 51 -18.36 10.23 -30.25
C GLY A 51 -16.93 10.73 -30.12
N ARG A 52 -16.34 10.70 -28.93
CA ARG A 52 -14.92 11.00 -28.75
C ARG A 52 -14.07 9.86 -29.31
N TYR A 53 -12.96 10.25 -29.92
CA TYR A 53 -12.00 9.26 -30.41
C TYR A 53 -11.40 8.50 -29.24
N LEU A 54 -11.32 7.20 -29.43
CA LEU A 54 -10.72 6.26 -28.46
C LEU A 54 -9.23 6.56 -28.14
N SER A 55 -8.56 7.32 -29.01
CA SER A 55 -7.17 7.79 -28.81
C SER A 55 -7.06 9.08 -27.99
N ASP A 56 -8.18 9.65 -27.55
CA ASP A 56 -8.18 10.85 -26.73
C ASP A 56 -7.89 10.44 -25.25
N GLU A 57 -6.84 11.01 -24.68
CA GLU A 57 -6.49 10.79 -23.26
C GLU A 57 -7.64 11.11 -22.30
N LEU A 58 -8.54 11.98 -22.69
CA LEU A 58 -9.73 12.34 -21.92
C LEU A 58 -10.78 11.23 -21.85
N THR A 59 -10.67 10.19 -22.69
CA THR A 59 -11.56 9.02 -22.65
C THR A 59 -11.10 7.94 -21.65
N LEU A 60 -9.92 8.12 -21.04
CA LEU A 60 -9.37 7.17 -20.11
C LEU A 60 -9.78 7.49 -18.67
N HIS A 61 -10.20 6.47 -17.96
CA HIS A 61 -10.34 6.49 -16.52
C HIS A 61 -9.14 5.79 -15.88
N TYR A 62 -8.27 6.56 -15.28
CA TYR A 62 -7.06 6.02 -14.64
C TYR A 62 -7.41 5.33 -13.32
N GLY A 63 -6.90 4.12 -13.12
CA GLY A 63 -6.98 3.38 -11.87
C GLY A 63 -6.04 3.94 -10.78
N LEU A 64 -6.01 3.24 -9.65
CA LEU A 64 -5.25 3.68 -8.47
C LEU A 64 -3.74 3.76 -8.73
N VAL A 65 -3.15 2.80 -9.44
CA VAL A 65 -1.71 2.76 -9.69
C VAL A 65 -1.23 3.95 -10.52
N PRO A 66 -1.80 4.27 -11.69
CA PRO A 66 -1.42 5.47 -12.44
C PRO A 66 -1.64 6.77 -11.67
N ARG A 67 -2.69 6.84 -10.84
CA ARG A 67 -3.00 8.04 -10.02
C ARG A 67 -1.96 8.30 -8.94
N THR A 68 -1.22 7.28 -8.50
CA THR A 68 -0.13 7.40 -7.52
C THR A 68 1.25 7.53 -8.18
N ASN A 69 1.30 7.87 -9.45
CA ASN A 69 2.57 8.07 -10.16
C ASN A 69 3.48 9.06 -9.41
N ARG A 70 4.75 8.72 -9.30
CA ARG A 70 5.77 9.41 -8.47
C ARG A 70 5.45 9.41 -6.98
N GLY A 71 4.73 8.39 -6.53
CA GLY A 71 4.34 8.19 -5.14
C GLY A 71 4.50 6.74 -4.71
N VAL A 72 3.75 6.38 -3.67
CA VAL A 72 3.72 5.04 -3.08
C VAL A 72 2.34 4.45 -3.25
N PHE A 73 2.27 3.25 -3.78
CA PHE A 73 1.02 2.47 -3.84
C PHE A 73 1.16 1.22 -2.98
N ALA A 74 0.30 1.09 -1.98
CA ALA A 74 0.27 -0.05 -1.07
C ALA A 74 -0.87 -1.00 -1.40
N ILE A 75 -0.57 -2.29 -1.52
CA ILE A 75 -1.58 -3.35 -1.69
C ILE A 75 -1.51 -4.27 -0.48
N ASN A 76 -2.58 -4.28 0.30
CA ASN A 76 -2.71 -5.20 1.43
C ASN A 76 -3.35 -6.50 0.94
N GLU A 77 -2.90 -7.62 1.52
CA GLU A 77 -3.37 -8.98 1.19
C GLU A 77 -3.23 -9.31 -0.31
N LEU A 78 -2.06 -9.02 -0.88
CA LEU A 78 -1.78 -9.23 -2.31
C LEU A 78 -2.19 -10.62 -2.85
N PRO A 79 -2.04 -11.74 -2.12
CA PRO A 79 -2.47 -13.07 -2.56
C PRO A 79 -3.98 -13.20 -2.83
N ASP A 80 -4.81 -12.34 -2.25
CA ASP A 80 -6.27 -12.36 -2.46
C ASP A 80 -6.69 -11.84 -3.84
N LEU A 81 -5.76 -11.21 -4.58
CA LEU A 81 -6.02 -10.84 -5.96
C LEU A 81 -6.15 -12.07 -6.86
N ALA A 82 -7.17 -12.08 -7.70
CA ALA A 82 -7.28 -13.10 -8.75
C ALA A 82 -6.00 -13.13 -9.61
N GLU A 83 -5.57 -14.33 -10.02
CA GLU A 83 -4.31 -14.54 -10.78
C GLU A 83 -4.20 -13.62 -12.00
N ARG A 84 -5.30 -13.45 -12.74
CA ARG A 84 -5.35 -12.54 -13.91
C ARG A 84 -4.99 -11.07 -13.57
N ILE A 85 -5.29 -10.63 -12.35
CA ILE A 85 -4.98 -9.29 -11.88
C ILE A 85 -3.52 -9.19 -11.48
N GLN A 86 -2.99 -10.23 -10.81
CA GLN A 86 -1.58 -10.34 -10.48
C GLN A 86 -0.71 -10.28 -11.76
N VAL A 87 -1.12 -10.94 -12.84
CA VAL A 87 -0.44 -10.84 -14.14
C VAL A 87 -0.48 -9.42 -14.70
N GLY A 88 -1.59 -8.69 -14.53
CA GLY A 88 -1.67 -7.29 -14.91
C GLY A 88 -0.69 -6.39 -14.13
N LEU A 89 -0.52 -6.64 -12.84
CA LEU A 89 0.47 -5.93 -12.01
C LEU A 89 1.92 -6.27 -12.37
N LEU A 90 2.17 -7.49 -12.86
CA LEU A 90 3.50 -7.89 -13.30
C LEU A 90 4.05 -6.95 -14.38
N ASN A 91 3.22 -6.58 -15.36
CA ASN A 91 3.61 -5.64 -16.41
C ASN A 91 3.96 -4.26 -15.85
N VAL A 92 3.23 -3.80 -14.83
CA VAL A 92 3.52 -2.53 -14.15
C VAL A 92 4.90 -2.56 -13.48
N LEU A 93 5.23 -3.67 -12.80
CA LEU A 93 6.51 -3.82 -12.09
C LEU A 93 7.69 -4.02 -13.04
N GLU A 94 7.50 -4.75 -14.13
CA GLU A 94 8.57 -5.12 -15.06
C GLU A 94 8.85 -4.02 -16.07
N GLU A 95 7.84 -3.55 -16.75
CA GLU A 95 7.97 -2.58 -17.83
C GLU A 95 7.85 -1.12 -17.33
N ARG A 96 7.44 -0.91 -16.09
CA ARG A 96 7.11 0.41 -15.54
C ARG A 96 6.18 1.20 -16.45
N ASP A 97 5.24 0.49 -17.02
CA ASP A 97 4.33 0.99 -18.04
C ASP A 97 2.94 0.37 -17.84
N VAL A 98 1.92 1.12 -18.17
CA VAL A 98 0.55 0.66 -18.15
C VAL A 98 -0.01 0.69 -19.55
N GLN A 99 -0.51 -0.47 -19.99
CA GLN A 99 -1.29 -0.60 -21.20
C GLN A 99 -2.77 -0.76 -20.83
N ILE A 100 -3.57 0.22 -21.20
CA ILE A 100 -5.02 0.13 -21.01
C ILE A 100 -5.61 -0.66 -22.18
N ARG A 101 -6.41 -1.69 -21.88
CA ARG A 101 -6.99 -2.64 -22.84
C ARG A 101 -7.41 -2.01 -24.17
N GLY A 102 -6.81 -2.48 -25.25
CA GLY A 102 -7.15 -2.06 -26.61
C GLY A 102 -6.48 -0.77 -27.09
N TYR A 103 -5.71 -0.11 -26.23
CA TYR A 103 -5.06 1.15 -26.56
C TYR A 103 -3.55 1.04 -26.43
N LYS A 104 -2.84 1.58 -27.43
CA LYS A 104 -1.38 1.71 -27.45
C LYS A 104 -0.90 2.90 -26.60
N ILE A 105 -1.63 3.27 -25.55
CA ILE A 105 -1.18 4.34 -24.67
C ILE A 105 -0.24 3.72 -23.65
N ARG A 106 1.02 4.10 -23.72
CA ARG A 106 2.04 3.78 -22.76
C ARG A 106 2.16 4.92 -21.76
N LEU A 107 1.89 4.62 -20.51
CA LEU A 107 2.07 5.56 -19.41
C LEU A 107 3.29 5.14 -18.60
N PRO A 108 4.43 5.82 -18.77
CA PRO A 108 5.59 5.54 -17.96
C PRO A 108 5.28 5.82 -16.50
N LEU A 109 5.44 4.81 -15.66
CA LEU A 109 5.17 4.88 -14.23
C LEU A 109 6.46 4.87 -13.42
N ASP A 110 6.51 5.78 -12.45
CA ASP A 110 7.52 5.83 -11.41
C ASP A 110 6.80 5.72 -10.05
N VAL A 111 6.46 4.49 -9.66
CA VAL A 111 5.68 4.18 -8.46
C VAL A 111 6.47 3.21 -7.60
N MET A 112 6.54 3.50 -6.31
CA MET A 112 7.00 2.54 -5.32
C MET A 112 5.82 1.65 -4.93
N LEU A 113 5.88 0.36 -5.28
CA LEU A 113 4.88 -0.61 -4.90
C LEU A 113 5.26 -1.31 -3.60
N LEU A 114 4.39 -1.21 -2.60
CA LEU A 114 4.45 -1.97 -1.36
C LEU A 114 3.33 -3.01 -1.35
N ALA A 115 3.62 -4.19 -0.85
CA ALA A 115 2.61 -5.22 -0.71
C ALA A 115 2.74 -5.95 0.62
N SER A 116 1.62 -6.28 1.23
CA SER A 116 1.57 -7.22 2.34
C SER A 116 1.00 -8.56 1.89
N ALA A 117 1.46 -9.62 2.54
CA ALA A 117 0.98 -10.97 2.31
C ALA A 117 1.13 -11.79 3.59
N ASN A 118 0.09 -12.50 3.97
CA ASN A 118 0.16 -13.44 5.08
C ASN A 118 0.46 -14.84 4.52
N PRO A 119 1.62 -15.44 4.85
CA PRO A 119 1.98 -16.76 4.32
C PRO A 119 1.05 -17.88 4.78
N GLU A 120 0.35 -17.72 5.89
CA GLU A 120 -0.58 -18.73 6.42
C GLU A 120 -1.89 -18.80 5.62
N ASP A 121 -2.27 -17.71 4.97
CA ASP A 121 -3.50 -17.66 4.17
C ASP A 121 -3.33 -18.24 2.76
N TYR A 122 -2.11 -18.58 2.33
CA TYR A 122 -1.85 -19.16 0.99
C TYR A 122 -2.60 -20.46 0.69
N THR A 123 -3.08 -21.14 1.71
CA THR A 123 -3.78 -22.42 1.54
C THR A 123 -5.28 -22.25 1.29
N ASN A 124 -5.87 -21.12 1.70
CA ASN A 124 -7.31 -20.96 1.74
C ASN A 124 -7.88 -19.84 0.85
N ARG A 125 -7.12 -18.82 0.52
CA ARG A 125 -7.64 -17.59 -0.13
C ARG A 125 -7.04 -17.26 -1.49
N GLY A 126 -5.83 -17.66 -1.74
CA GLY A 126 -5.16 -17.34 -2.99
C GLY A 126 -3.68 -17.62 -2.92
N ARG A 127 -3.05 -17.69 -4.09
CA ARG A 127 -1.62 -17.94 -4.21
C ARG A 127 -0.97 -16.80 -4.97
N LEU A 128 0.10 -16.27 -4.42
CA LEU A 128 0.93 -15.34 -5.17
C LEU A 128 1.66 -16.09 -6.30
N ILE A 129 1.50 -15.60 -7.54
CA ILE A 129 2.20 -16.18 -8.68
C ILE A 129 3.71 -15.94 -8.54
N THR A 130 4.50 -16.98 -8.81
CA THR A 130 5.96 -16.92 -8.69
C THR A 130 6.57 -15.75 -9.48
N PRO A 131 6.19 -15.48 -10.74
CA PRO A 131 6.73 -14.35 -11.48
C PRO A 131 6.53 -12.99 -10.79
N LEU A 132 5.38 -12.78 -10.17
CA LEU A 132 5.11 -11.53 -9.45
C LEU A 132 5.95 -11.43 -8.18
N LYS A 133 6.08 -12.53 -7.43
CA LYS A 133 6.91 -12.59 -6.23
C LYS A 133 8.37 -12.25 -6.53
N ASP A 134 8.91 -12.77 -7.63
CA ASP A 134 10.31 -12.59 -8.02
C ASP A 134 10.63 -11.16 -8.49
N ARG A 135 9.60 -10.37 -8.82
CA ARG A 135 9.75 -8.96 -9.24
C ARG A 135 9.83 -7.97 -8.09
N PHE A 136 9.45 -8.38 -6.87
CA PHE A 136 9.69 -7.54 -5.70
C PHE A 136 11.19 -7.52 -5.36
N GLY A 137 11.79 -6.34 -5.41
CA GLY A 137 13.23 -6.16 -5.15
C GLY A 137 13.64 -6.42 -3.70
N SER A 138 12.69 -6.35 -2.76
CA SER A 138 12.90 -6.65 -1.35
C SER A 138 11.72 -7.44 -0.80
N GLN A 139 12.02 -8.46 -0.02
CA GLN A 139 11.03 -9.24 0.71
C GLN A 139 11.41 -9.21 2.19
N ILE A 140 10.57 -8.60 2.99
CA ILE A 140 10.77 -8.47 4.44
C ILE A 140 9.85 -9.46 5.13
N ARG A 141 10.44 -10.39 5.85
CA ARG A 141 9.68 -11.32 6.68
C ARG A 141 9.54 -10.73 8.09
N THR A 142 8.32 -10.50 8.50
CA THR A 142 8.00 -10.07 9.86
C THR A 142 7.95 -11.26 10.81
N HIS A 143 8.29 -11.04 12.05
CA HIS A 143 8.20 -12.03 13.11
C HIS A 143 7.89 -11.35 14.44
N TYR A 144 7.47 -12.10 15.41
CA TYR A 144 7.29 -11.58 16.76
C TYR A 144 8.63 -11.15 17.36
N PRO A 145 8.64 -10.15 18.27
CA PRO A 145 9.84 -9.79 19.01
C PRO A 145 10.41 -11.00 19.74
N LEU A 146 11.72 -11.18 19.66
CA LEU A 146 12.42 -12.29 20.33
C LEU A 146 12.73 -11.95 21.78
N GLU A 147 12.85 -10.66 22.10
CA GLU A 147 13.19 -10.15 23.42
C GLU A 147 11.99 -9.48 24.08
N ILE A 148 11.76 -9.81 25.35
CA ILE A 148 10.69 -9.22 26.16
C ILE A 148 10.81 -7.70 26.20
N ALA A 149 12.03 -7.17 26.34
CA ALA A 149 12.27 -5.72 26.37
C ALA A 149 11.79 -5.00 25.11
N THR A 150 11.96 -5.62 23.93
CA THR A 150 11.46 -5.08 22.65
C THR A 150 9.94 -5.05 22.63
N GLU A 151 9.29 -6.11 23.09
CA GLU A 151 7.82 -6.19 23.16
C GLU A 151 7.25 -5.15 24.13
N VAL A 152 7.88 -4.99 25.30
CA VAL A 152 7.54 -3.91 26.25
C VAL A 152 7.70 -2.53 25.61
N GLY A 153 8.77 -2.32 24.84
CA GLY A 153 9.00 -1.07 24.09
C GLY A 153 7.86 -0.76 23.10
N ILE A 154 7.41 -1.75 22.35
CA ILE A 154 6.28 -1.62 21.42
C ILE A 154 5.00 -1.28 22.20
N MET A 155 4.72 -1.99 23.29
CA MET A 155 3.54 -1.70 24.11
C MET A 155 3.58 -0.28 24.69
N LYS A 156 4.74 0.20 25.15
CA LYS A 156 4.88 1.58 25.65
C LYS A 156 4.65 2.63 24.56
N GLN A 157 5.08 2.34 23.33
CA GLN A 157 4.87 3.23 22.19
C GLN A 157 3.39 3.33 21.80
N GLU A 158 2.67 2.21 21.81
CA GLU A 158 1.27 2.14 21.39
C GLU A 158 0.28 2.46 22.52
N ALA A 159 0.63 2.10 23.75
CA ALA A 159 -0.19 2.40 24.93
C ALA A 159 0.03 3.85 25.41
N ASN A 160 -0.27 4.80 24.56
CA ASN A 160 -0.29 6.20 24.95
C ASN A 160 -1.29 6.43 26.08
N SER A 161 -0.90 7.24 27.08
CA SER A 161 -1.81 7.66 28.15
C SER A 161 -3.11 8.19 27.56
N LEU A 162 -4.20 7.51 27.86
CA LEU A 162 -5.52 7.94 27.42
C LEU A 162 -5.98 9.09 28.31
N ASN A 163 -6.04 10.30 27.77
CA ASN A 163 -6.64 11.44 28.45
C ASN A 163 -8.13 11.46 28.11
N VAL A 164 -8.96 11.23 29.10
CA VAL A 164 -10.42 11.31 28.97
C VAL A 164 -10.91 12.57 29.66
N THR A 165 -11.49 13.48 28.88
CA THR A 165 -12.14 14.67 29.45
C THR A 165 -13.54 14.30 29.92
N THR A 166 -13.79 14.44 31.21
CA THR A 166 -15.11 14.23 31.81
C THR A 166 -15.68 15.55 32.32
N PRO A 167 -16.99 15.62 32.58
CA PRO A 167 -17.59 16.84 33.18
C PRO A 167 -16.99 17.21 34.55
N GLU A 168 -16.33 16.26 35.22
CA GLU A 168 -15.72 16.42 36.54
C GLU A 168 -14.21 16.75 36.46
N GLY A 169 -13.62 16.76 35.24
CA GLY A 169 -12.21 17.04 34.99
C GLY A 169 -11.54 16.02 34.08
N ASP A 170 -10.28 16.26 33.77
CA ASP A 170 -9.47 15.38 32.93
C ASP A 170 -8.93 14.22 33.75
N ILE A 171 -9.21 13.01 33.29
CA ILE A 171 -8.68 11.76 33.88
C ILE A 171 -7.59 11.23 32.95
N THR A 172 -6.38 11.08 33.47
CA THR A 172 -5.27 10.42 32.78
C THR A 172 -5.16 8.98 33.21
N VAL A 173 -5.37 8.05 32.28
CA VAL A 173 -5.14 6.61 32.51
C VAL A 173 -3.70 6.30 32.19
N THR A 174 -2.93 5.85 33.20
CA THR A 174 -1.54 5.43 33.01
C THR A 174 -1.40 3.93 33.19
N VAL A 175 -0.57 3.31 32.34
CA VAL A 175 -0.23 1.89 32.45
C VAL A 175 1.04 1.78 33.33
N PRO A 176 0.98 1.10 34.51
CA PRO A 176 2.17 0.89 35.31
C PRO A 176 3.25 0.13 34.52
N GLU A 177 4.52 0.49 34.70
CA GLU A 177 5.62 -0.07 33.93
C GLU A 177 5.75 -1.59 34.05
N TYR A 178 5.58 -2.13 35.26
CA TYR A 178 5.62 -3.58 35.53
C TYR A 178 4.55 -4.37 34.76
N LEU A 179 3.42 -3.75 34.45
CA LEU A 179 2.33 -4.42 33.75
C LEU A 179 2.74 -4.80 32.31
N GLY A 180 3.52 -3.93 31.65
CA GLY A 180 4.11 -4.23 30.34
C GLY A 180 4.99 -5.48 30.37
N GLU A 181 5.85 -5.61 31.38
CA GLU A 181 6.70 -6.79 31.53
C GLU A 181 5.90 -8.07 31.82
N VAL A 182 4.87 -7.99 32.64
CA VAL A 182 3.99 -9.13 32.96
C VAL A 182 3.28 -9.60 31.68
N VAL A 183 2.68 -8.67 30.91
CA VAL A 183 1.96 -9.00 29.68
C VAL A 183 2.91 -9.58 28.63
N ALA A 184 4.08 -8.97 28.42
CA ALA A 184 5.07 -9.47 27.45
C ALA A 184 5.57 -10.87 27.84
N THR A 185 5.89 -11.09 29.12
CA THR A 185 6.33 -12.41 29.60
C THR A 185 5.24 -13.45 29.38
N PHE A 186 3.99 -13.12 29.68
CA PHE A 186 2.87 -14.04 29.49
C PHE A 186 2.69 -14.37 27.98
N SER A 187 2.76 -13.38 27.12
CA SER A 187 2.70 -13.56 25.65
C SER A 187 3.82 -14.46 25.14
N HIS A 188 5.05 -14.26 25.60
CA HIS A 188 6.19 -15.13 25.25
C HIS A 188 5.98 -16.57 25.70
N LEU A 189 5.54 -16.79 26.93
CA LEU A 189 5.25 -18.13 27.44
C LEU A 189 4.10 -18.80 26.69
N ALA A 190 3.05 -18.05 26.36
CA ALA A 190 1.93 -18.56 25.58
C ALA A 190 2.38 -19.01 24.17
N ARG A 191 3.16 -18.19 23.48
CA ARG A 191 3.72 -18.53 22.14
C ARG A 191 4.68 -19.72 22.19
N ALA A 192 5.40 -19.92 23.28
CA ALA A 192 6.28 -21.10 23.47
C ALA A 192 5.49 -22.37 23.83
N SER A 193 4.22 -22.26 24.21
CA SER A 193 3.41 -23.41 24.59
C SER A 193 2.84 -24.11 23.37
N ASN A 194 2.95 -25.44 23.34
CA ASN A 194 2.30 -26.27 22.32
C ASN A 194 0.78 -26.35 22.45
N GLN A 195 0.18 -25.74 23.48
CA GLN A 195 -1.26 -25.76 23.74
C GLN A 195 -1.98 -24.53 23.18
N VAL A 196 -1.21 -23.52 22.73
CA VAL A 196 -1.75 -22.30 22.13
C VAL A 196 -1.48 -22.39 20.63
N ASN A 197 -2.54 -22.35 19.83
CA ASN A 197 -2.39 -22.23 18.38
C ASN A 197 -1.76 -20.86 18.08
N GLN A 198 -0.68 -20.91 17.32
CA GLN A 198 0.01 -19.71 16.83
C GLN A 198 -0.78 -19.07 15.71
#